data_f96ecaf77c2ef26413c08142ff2de830
#
_entry.id   f96ecaf77c2ef26413c08142ff2de830
#
_cell.length_a   1.000
_cell.length_b   1.000
_cell.length_c   1.000
_cell.angle_alpha   90.00
_cell.angle_beta   90.00
_cell.angle_gamma   90.00
#
_symmetry.space_group_name_H-M   'P 1'
#
loop_
_entity.id
_entity.type
_entity.pdbx_description
1 polymer ?
#
loop_
_entity_poly.entity_id
_entity_poly.type
_entity_poly.pdbx_seq_one_letter_code
_entity_poly.pdbx_strand_id
1 'polypeptide(L)'
;MKSRENSEAMTTSTGHTLRAEQAGSRRRLLPIIILVALAIRMVVVLFTFRGLPFAEEYLSHAQFGWEMGWIARALASGHGFSSPYYPISGPTAIESPLYPGLLAVVFKLFGIYSLTSGFIILSINSLFSAITCIPVYFSAKYSLGARGAKIAAWAWAFYPFAIYFSAGRVWEYALTGLLFTTCFCIAQRLHHTSNLFAWLGWGALCGVTAHSNPAVLSSVPFLLLLALYKVRKAGGRWLLNGALAMVALIAVLTPWTVRNYRALGVLCPIRDNIWLEFYADDFGNAPMDTSSPPSAEGRPYPASSPVELRKYLAMGETAYLAEKHALSLDDFRHHPHYAFLVIKTLRRIVYYWTGYWSFSAEELQAQPFTPENCFYVSCITLLMLRGIRRFWRQNRAALWPYLVLICIFPLTYYLTKPIMDYRQAIEPAIVVLAIAGVLPWRRIKL
;
A
#
# COMPACT_ATOMS: atom_id res chain seq x y z
N MET A 1 -32.14 44.96 36.96
CA MET A 1 -31.92 44.64 35.54
C MET A 1 -30.45 44.61 35.17
N LYS A 2 -29.60 45.56 35.51
CA LYS A 2 -28.15 45.58 35.13
C LYS A 2 -27.26 44.40 35.64
N SER A 3 -27.66 43.70 36.69
CA SER A 3 -26.84 42.58 37.23
C SER A 3 -27.01 41.26 36.44
N ARG A 4 -28.14 41.08 35.73
CA ARG A 4 -28.35 39.88 34.89
C ARG A 4 -27.67 40.01 33.52
N GLU A 5 -27.63 41.20 32.93
CA GLU A 5 -26.95 41.45 31.64
C GLU A 5 -25.42 41.24 31.74
N ASN A 6 -24.80 41.63 32.86
CA ASN A 6 -23.38 41.42 33.10
C ASN A 6 -23.02 39.94 33.32
N SER A 7 -23.91 39.11 33.86
CA SER A 7 -23.70 37.68 34.05
C SER A 7 -23.81 36.91 32.73
N GLU A 8 -24.74 37.29 31.83
CA GLU A 8 -24.88 36.66 30.51
C GLU A 8 -23.75 37.03 29.53
N ALA A 9 -23.26 38.29 29.60
CA ALA A 9 -22.11 38.73 28.81
C ALA A 9 -20.81 38.03 29.21
N MET A 10 -20.64 37.78 30.52
CA MET A 10 -19.44 37.08 31.03
C MET A 10 -19.44 35.59 30.73
N THR A 11 -20.60 34.94 30.72
CA THR A 11 -20.74 33.50 30.32
C THR A 11 -20.59 33.29 28.82
N THR A 12 -21.00 34.20 27.97
CA THR A 12 -20.78 34.16 26.53
C THR A 12 -19.32 34.41 26.15
N SER A 13 -18.63 35.36 26.81
CA SER A 13 -17.21 35.64 26.57
C SER A 13 -16.32 34.47 26.96
N THR A 14 -16.56 33.86 28.13
CA THR A 14 -15.81 32.66 28.55
C THR A 14 -16.07 31.44 27.65
N GLY A 15 -17.29 31.30 27.11
CA GLY A 15 -17.62 30.25 26.16
C GLY A 15 -16.92 30.41 24.81
N HIS A 16 -16.74 31.64 24.33
CA HIS A 16 -16.00 31.94 23.09
C HIS A 16 -14.49 31.77 23.24
N THR A 17 -13.90 32.20 24.36
CA THR A 17 -12.47 31.99 24.63
C THR A 17 -12.11 30.52 24.82
N LEU A 18 -12.90 29.75 25.55
CA LEU A 18 -12.70 28.30 25.70
C LEU A 18 -12.87 27.54 24.36
N ARG A 19 -13.78 27.96 23.49
CA ARG A 19 -13.91 27.38 22.12
C ARG A 19 -12.73 27.76 21.23
N ALA A 20 -12.22 28.97 21.31
CA ALA A 20 -11.04 29.43 20.56
C ALA A 20 -9.77 28.73 21.03
N GLU A 21 -9.54 28.56 22.34
CA GLU A 21 -8.43 27.81 22.90
C GLU A 21 -8.49 26.31 22.55
N GLN A 22 -9.69 25.72 22.60
CA GLN A 22 -9.89 24.34 22.16
C GLN A 22 -9.66 24.17 20.65
N ALA A 23 -10.01 25.17 19.83
CA ALA A 23 -9.72 25.18 18.39
C ALA A 23 -8.23 25.35 18.10
N GLY A 24 -7.53 26.21 18.84
CA GLY A 24 -6.09 26.43 18.76
C GLY A 24 -5.28 25.18 19.20
N SER A 25 -5.66 24.56 20.32
CA SER A 25 -5.09 23.30 20.78
C SER A 25 -5.30 22.14 19.79
N ARG A 26 -6.45 22.11 19.09
CA ARG A 26 -6.77 21.11 18.07
C ARG A 26 -5.92 21.26 16.81
N ARG A 27 -5.54 22.48 16.41
CA ARG A 27 -4.69 22.72 15.23
C ARG A 27 -3.25 22.31 15.44
N ARG A 28 -2.74 22.32 16.68
CA ARG A 28 -1.34 21.98 17.01
C ARG A 28 -1.08 20.47 17.17
N LEU A 29 -2.12 19.67 17.44
CA LEU A 29 -1.95 18.25 17.79
C LEU A 29 -1.46 17.41 16.60
N LEU A 30 -2.00 17.58 15.40
CA LEU A 30 -1.65 16.77 14.26
C LEU A 30 -0.19 16.94 13.80
N PRO A 31 0.35 18.19 13.73
CA PRO A 31 1.79 18.39 13.51
C PRO A 31 2.67 17.70 14.56
N ILE A 32 2.29 17.71 15.82
CA ILE A 32 3.03 17.02 16.90
C ILE A 32 3.04 15.51 16.65
N ILE A 33 1.90 14.91 16.31
CA ILE A 33 1.82 13.47 16.00
C ILE A 33 2.75 13.11 14.83
N ILE A 34 2.77 13.92 13.77
CA ILE A 34 3.63 13.70 12.60
C ILE A 34 5.11 13.81 12.99
N LEU A 35 5.48 14.82 13.76
CA LEU A 35 6.86 14.99 14.21
C LEU A 35 7.33 13.82 15.09
N VAL A 36 6.50 13.38 16.04
CA VAL A 36 6.81 12.21 16.87
C VAL A 36 6.90 10.94 16.01
N ALA A 37 5.95 10.75 15.08
CA ALA A 37 5.98 9.62 14.15
C ALA A 37 7.25 9.59 13.30
N LEU A 38 7.69 10.76 12.80
CA LEU A 38 8.92 10.90 12.05
C LEU A 38 10.14 10.64 12.92
N ALA A 39 10.20 11.24 14.12
CA ALA A 39 11.31 11.06 15.04
C ALA A 39 11.55 9.59 15.40
N ILE A 40 10.49 8.84 15.73
CA ILE A 40 10.58 7.40 16.01
C ILE A 40 11.16 6.65 14.82
N ARG A 41 10.67 6.91 13.59
CA ARG A 41 11.16 6.26 12.37
C ARG A 41 12.61 6.61 12.09
N MET A 42 12.99 7.88 12.27
CA MET A 42 14.38 8.29 12.09
C MET A 42 15.33 7.64 13.09
N VAL A 43 14.90 7.43 14.34
CA VAL A 43 15.68 6.65 15.33
C VAL A 43 15.88 5.22 14.80
N VAL A 44 14.81 4.58 14.29
CA VAL A 44 14.92 3.21 13.71
C VAL A 44 15.82 3.20 12.49
N VAL A 45 15.72 4.19 11.59
CA VAL A 45 16.64 4.33 10.43
C VAL A 45 18.09 4.37 10.90
N LEU A 46 18.40 5.16 11.91
CA LEU A 46 19.78 5.26 12.43
C LEU A 46 20.29 3.93 12.99
N PHE A 47 19.43 3.15 13.67
CA PHE A 47 19.80 1.82 14.18
C PHE A 47 19.97 0.81 13.05
N THR A 48 19.00 0.76 12.12
CA THR A 48 19.05 -0.14 10.95
C THR A 48 20.30 0.14 10.11
N PHE A 49 20.63 1.40 9.91
CA PHE A 49 21.73 1.83 9.08
C PHE A 49 23.11 1.49 9.68
N ARG A 50 23.26 1.49 11.01
CA ARG A 50 24.51 1.10 11.69
C ARG A 50 24.79 -0.40 11.68
N GLY A 51 23.74 -1.22 11.55
CA GLY A 51 23.84 -2.68 11.60
C GLY A 51 23.98 -3.37 10.24
N LEU A 52 23.86 -2.65 9.14
CA LEU A 52 23.93 -3.24 7.80
C LEU A 52 25.40 -3.26 7.31
N PRO A 53 25.97 -4.45 7.04
CA PRO A 53 27.21 -4.54 6.27
C PRO A 53 26.86 -4.19 4.81
N PHE A 54 27.22 -3.00 4.38
CA PHE A 54 27.09 -2.59 2.99
C PHE A 54 28.28 -3.15 2.19
N ALA A 55 28.22 -4.41 1.80
CA ALA A 55 29.11 -4.96 0.79
C ALA A 55 28.54 -4.68 -0.60
N GLU A 56 29.35 -4.16 -1.52
CA GLU A 56 28.90 -3.72 -2.86
C GLU A 56 28.12 -4.79 -3.64
N GLU A 57 28.47 -6.06 -3.48
CA GLU A 57 27.83 -7.19 -4.14
C GLU A 57 26.44 -7.55 -3.55
N TYR A 58 26.25 -7.30 -2.26
CA TYR A 58 24.99 -7.55 -1.55
C TYR A 58 23.99 -6.39 -1.65
N LEU A 59 24.50 -5.19 -1.90
CA LEU A 59 23.72 -3.94 -1.99
C LEU A 59 22.74 -3.94 -3.14
N SER A 60 23.04 -4.65 -4.22
CA SER A 60 22.24 -4.60 -5.44
C SER A 60 20.87 -5.30 -5.29
N HIS A 61 20.74 -6.34 -4.46
CA HIS A 61 19.57 -7.20 -4.47
C HIS A 61 18.50 -6.82 -3.44
N ALA A 62 18.78 -6.97 -2.16
CA ALA A 62 17.77 -6.87 -1.11
C ALA A 62 17.64 -5.46 -0.49
N GLN A 63 18.74 -4.70 -0.45
CA GLN A 63 18.80 -3.46 0.33
C GLN A 63 18.21 -2.25 -0.39
N PHE A 64 18.22 -2.25 -1.73
CA PHE A 64 17.70 -1.15 -2.55
C PHE A 64 16.44 -1.53 -3.35
N GLY A 65 15.66 -2.53 -2.92
CA GLY A 65 14.35 -2.84 -3.47
C GLY A 65 14.40 -3.72 -4.71
N TRP A 66 15.38 -4.65 -4.82
CA TRP A 66 15.48 -5.65 -5.88
C TRP A 66 15.37 -5.04 -7.28
N GLU A 67 14.40 -5.47 -8.09
CA GLU A 67 14.12 -4.99 -9.45
C GLU A 67 14.00 -3.46 -9.51
N MET A 68 13.37 -2.86 -8.50
CA MET A 68 13.21 -1.40 -8.43
C MET A 68 14.55 -0.68 -8.34
N GLY A 69 15.49 -1.22 -7.54
CA GLY A 69 16.84 -0.69 -7.40
C GLY A 69 17.67 -0.82 -8.69
N TRP A 70 17.54 -1.94 -9.41
CA TRP A 70 18.23 -2.11 -10.70
C TRP A 70 17.70 -1.18 -11.78
N ILE A 71 16.38 -1.06 -11.88
CA ILE A 71 15.74 -0.10 -12.79
C ILE A 71 16.18 1.34 -12.44
N ALA A 72 16.22 1.66 -11.15
CA ALA A 72 16.69 2.98 -10.69
C ALA A 72 18.16 3.26 -11.06
N ARG A 73 19.03 2.24 -10.96
CA ARG A 73 20.41 2.31 -11.43
C ARG A 73 20.46 2.59 -12.94
N ALA A 74 19.70 1.83 -13.73
CA ALA A 74 19.65 2.02 -15.17
C ALA A 74 19.18 3.43 -15.55
N LEU A 75 18.14 3.94 -14.89
CA LEU A 75 17.64 5.31 -15.04
C LEU A 75 18.71 6.35 -14.68
N ALA A 76 19.37 6.20 -13.54
CA ALA A 76 20.40 7.12 -13.06
C ALA A 76 21.63 7.15 -13.99
N SER A 77 21.94 6.01 -14.64
CA SER A 77 23.05 5.85 -15.59
C SER A 77 22.66 6.21 -17.05
N GLY A 78 21.43 6.70 -17.30
CA GLY A 78 21.00 7.13 -18.64
C GLY A 78 20.50 6.03 -19.58
N HIS A 79 20.32 4.78 -19.09
CA HIS A 79 19.83 3.64 -19.88
C HIS A 79 18.28 3.58 -19.96
N GLY A 80 17.58 4.58 -19.42
CA GLY A 80 16.12 4.61 -19.41
C GLY A 80 15.50 3.63 -18.39
N PHE A 81 14.18 3.46 -18.45
CA PHE A 81 13.46 2.51 -17.59
C PHE A 81 13.66 1.08 -18.13
N SER A 82 14.69 0.42 -17.62
CA SER A 82 15.21 -0.83 -18.17
C SER A 82 15.90 -1.66 -17.10
N SER A 83 16.28 -2.88 -17.43
CA SER A 83 17.19 -3.73 -16.65
C SER A 83 16.66 -4.05 -15.25
N PRO A 84 15.50 -4.73 -15.14
CA PRO A 84 14.93 -5.14 -13.85
C PRO A 84 15.76 -6.22 -13.17
N TYR A 85 16.72 -6.82 -13.90
CA TYR A 85 17.67 -7.81 -13.43
C TYR A 85 19.09 -7.44 -13.84
N TYR A 86 20.10 -7.92 -13.11
CA TYR A 86 21.48 -7.73 -13.45
C TYR A 86 21.91 -8.83 -14.45
N PRO A 87 22.66 -8.54 -15.52
CA PRO A 87 23.19 -7.27 -16.00
C PRO A 87 22.16 -6.43 -16.77
N ILE A 88 22.59 -5.54 -17.67
CA ILE A 88 21.70 -4.75 -18.52
C ILE A 88 20.86 -5.68 -19.42
N SER A 89 19.54 -5.59 -19.33
CA SER A 89 18.61 -6.54 -19.96
C SER A 89 17.53 -5.90 -20.85
N GLY A 90 17.66 -4.63 -21.19
CA GLY A 90 16.74 -3.91 -22.08
C GLY A 90 15.55 -3.27 -21.38
N PRO A 91 14.61 -2.67 -22.16
CA PRO A 91 13.42 -2.01 -21.62
C PRO A 91 12.54 -2.98 -20.82
N THR A 92 11.84 -2.45 -19.82
CA THR A 92 10.99 -3.26 -18.94
C THR A 92 9.68 -2.56 -18.58
N ALA A 93 8.65 -3.35 -18.24
CA ALA A 93 7.45 -2.94 -17.55
C ALA A 93 7.16 -3.85 -16.33
N ILE A 94 8.13 -4.62 -15.86
CA ILE A 94 7.98 -5.51 -14.69
C ILE A 94 7.63 -4.73 -13.44
N GLU A 95 8.13 -3.50 -13.28
CA GLU A 95 7.86 -2.64 -12.13
C GLU A 95 7.08 -1.38 -12.47
N SER A 96 6.31 -0.89 -11.49
CA SER A 96 5.62 0.40 -11.57
C SER A 96 6.60 1.56 -11.55
N PRO A 97 6.38 2.66 -12.33
CA PRO A 97 7.43 3.65 -12.57
C PRO A 97 7.72 4.60 -11.41
N LEU A 98 6.77 4.84 -10.52
CA LEU A 98 6.85 5.95 -9.57
C LEU A 98 7.98 5.78 -8.56
N TYR A 99 8.10 4.59 -7.97
CA TYR A 99 9.10 4.35 -6.94
C TYR A 99 10.51 4.16 -7.51
N PRO A 100 10.74 3.36 -8.57
CA PRO A 100 12.04 3.34 -9.25
C PRO A 100 12.50 4.72 -9.74
N GLY A 101 11.57 5.55 -10.21
CA GLY A 101 11.87 6.95 -10.57
C GLY A 101 12.36 7.79 -9.39
N LEU A 102 11.72 7.66 -8.22
CA LEU A 102 12.17 8.30 -6.98
C LEU A 102 13.57 7.83 -6.57
N LEU A 103 13.82 6.51 -6.59
CA LEU A 103 15.13 5.96 -6.30
C LEU A 103 16.20 6.49 -7.26
N ALA A 104 15.89 6.57 -8.55
CA ALA A 104 16.80 7.06 -9.58
C ALA A 104 17.22 8.53 -9.34
N VAL A 105 16.28 9.37 -8.92
CA VAL A 105 16.60 10.77 -8.54
C VAL A 105 17.58 10.79 -7.37
N VAL A 106 17.35 9.97 -6.34
CA VAL A 106 18.25 9.90 -5.19
C VAL A 106 19.61 9.35 -5.60
N PHE A 107 19.66 8.30 -6.42
CA PHE A 107 20.93 7.74 -6.93
C PHE A 107 21.72 8.74 -7.75
N LYS A 108 21.05 9.55 -8.58
CA LYS A 108 21.70 10.59 -9.40
C LYS A 108 22.29 11.71 -8.55
N LEU A 109 21.67 12.06 -7.44
CA LEU A 109 22.10 13.15 -6.56
C LEU A 109 23.14 12.72 -5.52
N PHE A 110 23.04 11.48 -5.01
CA PHE A 110 23.82 11.04 -3.84
C PHE A 110 24.67 9.78 -4.10
N GLY A 111 24.67 9.30 -5.35
CA GLY A 111 25.44 8.12 -5.79
C GLY A 111 24.62 6.83 -5.81
N ILE A 112 24.87 6.02 -6.85
CA ILE A 112 24.21 4.71 -7.04
C ILE A 112 24.65 3.78 -5.94
N TYR A 113 23.70 3.20 -5.22
CA TYR A 113 23.89 2.28 -4.10
C TYR A 113 24.79 2.82 -2.97
N SER A 114 24.96 4.14 -2.88
CA SER A 114 25.75 4.73 -1.80
C SER A 114 25.02 4.65 -0.45
N LEU A 115 25.81 4.68 0.64
CA LEU A 115 25.28 4.77 2.01
C LEU A 115 24.35 5.99 2.16
N THR A 116 24.76 7.13 1.59
CA THR A 116 23.95 8.36 1.62
C THR A 116 22.62 8.16 0.92
N SER A 117 22.59 7.51 -0.24
CA SER A 117 21.34 7.19 -0.96
C SER A 117 20.45 6.28 -0.13
N GLY A 118 20.98 5.25 0.51
CA GLY A 118 20.22 4.36 1.39
C GLY A 118 19.59 5.12 2.56
N PHE A 119 20.36 5.96 3.24
CA PHE A 119 19.87 6.78 4.35
C PHE A 119 18.75 7.76 3.90
N ILE A 120 18.94 8.44 2.77
CA ILE A 120 17.96 9.39 2.23
C ILE A 120 16.68 8.68 1.82
N ILE A 121 16.76 7.53 1.15
CA ILE A 121 15.58 6.76 0.72
C ILE A 121 14.77 6.31 1.95
N LEU A 122 15.41 5.73 2.96
CA LEU A 122 14.72 5.32 4.19
C LEU A 122 14.13 6.52 4.95
N SER A 123 14.80 7.66 4.92
CA SER A 123 14.28 8.92 5.49
C SER A 123 13.05 9.42 4.75
N ILE A 124 13.03 9.36 3.42
CA ILE A 124 11.88 9.71 2.57
C ILE A 124 10.70 8.74 2.84
N ASN A 125 10.95 7.43 2.90
CA ASN A 125 9.92 6.44 3.23
C ASN A 125 9.35 6.69 4.65
N SER A 126 10.22 7.02 5.60
CA SER A 126 9.84 7.40 6.97
C SER A 126 8.95 8.65 6.99
N LEU A 127 9.27 9.65 6.17
CA LEU A 127 8.47 10.85 6.00
C LEU A 127 7.09 10.54 5.41
N PHE A 128 7.00 9.71 4.35
CA PHE A 128 5.72 9.28 3.77
C PHE A 128 4.85 8.57 4.82
N SER A 129 5.44 7.66 5.58
CA SER A 129 4.73 6.93 6.64
C SER A 129 4.28 7.86 7.79
N ALA A 130 5.07 8.86 8.16
CA ALA A 130 4.69 9.86 9.16
C ALA A 130 3.56 10.77 8.66
N ILE A 131 3.61 11.24 7.41
CA ILE A 131 2.56 12.06 6.78
C ILE A 131 1.25 11.27 6.66
N THR A 132 1.29 9.93 6.56
CA THR A 132 0.10 9.07 6.55
C THR A 132 -0.78 9.25 7.79
N CYS A 133 -0.26 9.78 8.91
CA CYS A 133 -1.07 10.21 10.06
C CYS A 133 -2.18 11.19 9.66
N ILE A 134 -1.99 12.00 8.60
CA ILE A 134 -2.98 12.98 8.12
C ILE A 134 -4.22 12.26 7.57
N PRO A 135 -4.14 11.46 6.50
CA PRO A 135 -5.31 10.78 5.97
C PRO A 135 -5.91 9.76 6.96
N VAL A 136 -5.12 9.12 7.81
CA VAL A 136 -5.63 8.28 8.92
C VAL A 136 -6.49 9.11 9.88
N TYR A 137 -6.00 10.26 10.33
CA TYR A 137 -6.76 11.16 11.21
C TYR A 137 -8.10 11.56 10.58
N PHE A 138 -8.08 11.99 9.31
CA PHE A 138 -9.29 12.47 8.65
C PHE A 138 -10.27 11.34 8.32
N SER A 139 -9.81 10.15 7.94
CA SER A 139 -10.66 8.98 7.73
C SER A 139 -11.31 8.52 9.04
N ALA A 140 -10.52 8.45 10.11
CA ALA A 140 -11.04 8.13 11.45
C ALA A 140 -11.97 9.21 11.98
N LYS A 141 -11.72 10.50 11.69
CA LYS A 141 -12.62 11.61 12.08
C LYS A 141 -13.98 11.46 11.42
N TYR A 142 -14.00 11.08 10.16
CA TYR A 142 -15.26 10.86 9.41
C TYR A 142 -16.07 9.70 9.99
N SER A 143 -15.41 8.62 10.42
CA SER A 143 -16.06 7.37 10.85
C SER A 143 -16.22 7.22 12.37
N LEU A 144 -15.29 7.76 13.17
CA LEU A 144 -15.22 7.59 14.63
C LEU A 144 -15.35 8.90 15.43
N GLY A 145 -15.41 10.05 14.73
CA GLY A 145 -15.41 11.36 15.35
C GLY A 145 -14.03 11.81 15.86
N ALA A 146 -13.98 12.98 16.49
CA ALA A 146 -12.73 13.65 16.83
C ALA A 146 -11.83 12.88 17.83
N ARG A 147 -12.44 12.16 18.81
CA ARG A 147 -11.68 11.34 19.78
C ARG A 147 -11.05 10.14 19.10
N GLY A 148 -11.81 9.41 18.28
CA GLY A 148 -11.32 8.26 17.52
C GLY A 148 -10.21 8.67 16.53
N ALA A 149 -10.34 9.83 15.89
CA ALA A 149 -9.33 10.37 14.99
C ALA A 149 -7.96 10.55 15.66
N LYS A 150 -7.94 11.14 16.86
CA LYS A 150 -6.70 11.35 17.64
C LYS A 150 -6.05 10.01 17.99
N ILE A 151 -6.86 9.07 18.49
CA ILE A 151 -6.35 7.75 18.90
C ILE A 151 -5.83 6.98 17.68
N ALA A 152 -6.53 7.01 16.55
CA ALA A 152 -6.10 6.34 15.33
C ALA A 152 -4.79 6.94 14.77
N ALA A 153 -4.63 8.27 14.78
CA ALA A 153 -3.41 8.91 14.33
C ALA A 153 -2.22 8.57 15.23
N TRP A 154 -2.39 8.55 16.57
CA TRP A 154 -1.37 8.09 17.50
C TRP A 154 -1.07 6.60 17.33
N ALA A 155 -2.10 5.75 17.15
CA ALA A 155 -1.92 4.33 16.88
C ALA A 155 -1.07 4.11 15.62
N TRP A 156 -1.30 4.87 14.54
CA TRP A 156 -0.47 4.82 13.34
C TRP A 156 0.96 5.31 13.59
N ALA A 157 1.13 6.39 14.38
CA ALA A 157 2.46 6.90 14.71
C ALA A 157 3.36 5.85 15.37
N PHE A 158 2.77 5.01 16.25
CA PHE A 158 3.45 3.93 16.97
C PHE A 158 3.26 2.55 16.35
N TYR A 159 2.66 2.45 15.15
CA TYR A 159 2.35 1.15 14.55
C TYR A 159 3.62 0.42 14.12
N PRO A 160 3.98 -0.73 14.74
CA PRO A 160 5.27 -1.39 14.52
C PRO A 160 5.54 -1.72 13.05
N PHE A 161 4.56 -2.27 12.32
CA PHE A 161 4.75 -2.59 10.91
C PHE A 161 4.97 -1.35 10.04
N ALA A 162 4.23 -0.24 10.30
CA ALA A 162 4.46 1.00 9.56
C ALA A 162 5.86 1.58 9.83
N ILE A 163 6.38 1.41 11.04
CA ILE A 163 7.75 1.81 11.41
C ILE A 163 8.75 0.90 10.69
N TYR A 164 8.63 -0.42 10.82
CA TYR A 164 9.54 -1.40 10.25
C TYR A 164 9.63 -1.27 8.72
N PHE A 165 8.47 -1.26 8.02
CA PHE A 165 8.46 -1.21 6.56
C PHE A 165 8.86 0.14 5.97
N SER A 166 8.77 1.23 6.72
CA SER A 166 9.22 2.53 6.24
C SER A 166 10.68 2.84 6.58
N ALA A 167 11.16 2.39 7.74
CA ALA A 167 12.50 2.71 8.23
C ALA A 167 13.54 1.61 7.96
N GLY A 168 13.11 0.39 7.66
CA GLY A 168 13.97 -0.78 7.47
C GLY A 168 13.95 -1.40 6.07
N ARG A 169 13.05 -0.95 5.17
CA ARG A 169 12.88 -1.53 3.84
C ARG A 169 12.86 -0.46 2.75
N VAL A 170 13.68 -0.65 1.71
CA VAL A 170 13.59 0.15 0.49
C VAL A 170 12.55 -0.49 -0.43
N TRP A 171 11.31 0.00 -0.33
CA TRP A 171 10.17 -0.49 -1.11
C TRP A 171 9.08 0.58 -1.16
N GLU A 172 8.14 0.49 -2.11
CA GLU A 172 7.06 1.47 -2.32
C GLU A 172 5.98 1.49 -1.22
N TYR A 173 6.05 0.64 -0.22
CA TYR A 173 4.99 0.44 0.79
C TYR A 173 4.52 1.72 1.46
N ALA A 174 5.46 2.55 1.92
CA ALA A 174 5.13 3.80 2.61
C ALA A 174 4.50 4.83 1.67
N LEU A 175 5.00 4.93 0.43
CA LEU A 175 4.45 5.80 -0.60
C LEU A 175 3.05 5.36 -1.02
N THR A 176 2.87 4.08 -1.32
CA THR A 176 1.56 3.49 -1.67
C THR A 176 0.57 3.64 -0.52
N GLY A 177 0.99 3.38 0.72
CA GLY A 177 0.18 3.55 1.91
C GLY A 177 -0.32 4.98 2.10
N LEU A 178 0.55 5.98 1.90
CA LEU A 178 0.19 7.40 1.95
C LEU A 178 -0.81 7.76 0.85
N LEU A 179 -0.48 7.45 -0.40
CA LEU A 179 -1.29 7.82 -1.56
C LEU A 179 -2.66 7.14 -1.52
N PHE A 180 -2.69 5.82 -1.28
CA PHE A 180 -3.93 5.07 -1.27
C PHE A 180 -4.84 5.43 -0.08
N THR A 181 -4.27 5.65 1.11
CA THR A 181 -5.05 6.15 2.25
C THR A 181 -5.59 7.55 1.99
N THR A 182 -4.86 8.38 1.22
CA THR A 182 -5.34 9.71 0.81
C THR A 182 -6.49 9.59 -0.19
N CYS A 183 -6.36 8.72 -1.22
CA CYS A 183 -7.47 8.39 -2.14
C CYS A 183 -8.71 7.93 -1.37
N PHE A 184 -8.54 7.02 -0.42
CA PHE A 184 -9.62 6.52 0.42
C PHE A 184 -10.26 7.61 1.29
N CYS A 185 -9.46 8.43 1.93
CA CYS A 185 -9.91 9.55 2.76
C CYS A 185 -10.73 10.57 1.96
N ILE A 186 -10.32 10.88 0.73
CA ILE A 186 -11.06 11.77 -0.17
C ILE A 186 -12.35 11.09 -0.65
N ALA A 187 -12.30 9.82 -1.08
CA ALA A 187 -13.47 9.07 -1.55
C ALA A 187 -14.61 9.03 -0.52
N GLN A 188 -14.29 8.93 0.78
CA GLN A 188 -15.27 8.98 1.86
C GLN A 188 -16.11 10.29 1.86
N ARG A 189 -15.56 11.39 1.35
CA ARG A 189 -16.14 12.74 1.39
C ARG A 189 -16.53 13.29 0.03
N LEU A 190 -16.12 12.65 -1.04
CA LEU A 190 -16.26 13.14 -2.41
C LEU A 190 -17.73 13.44 -2.78
N HIS A 191 -18.66 12.70 -2.20
CA HIS A 191 -20.10 12.90 -2.39
C HIS A 191 -20.67 14.17 -1.73
N HIS A 192 -19.91 14.85 -0.87
CA HIS A 192 -20.32 16.11 -0.25
C HIS A 192 -19.95 17.35 -1.07
N THR A 193 -19.23 17.19 -2.17
CA THR A 193 -18.79 18.32 -3.01
C THR A 193 -19.43 18.28 -4.38
N SER A 194 -19.88 19.44 -4.84
CA SER A 194 -20.30 19.69 -6.22
C SER A 194 -19.15 20.16 -7.13
N ASN A 195 -17.94 20.36 -6.56
CA ASN A 195 -16.78 20.83 -7.30
C ASN A 195 -16.24 19.73 -8.24
N LEU A 196 -16.30 19.97 -9.54
CA LEU A 196 -15.84 19.04 -10.58
C LEU A 196 -14.32 18.80 -10.52
N PHE A 197 -13.53 19.81 -10.12
CA PHE A 197 -12.09 19.65 -9.94
C PHE A 197 -11.72 18.68 -8.83
N ALA A 198 -12.58 18.50 -7.81
CA ALA A 198 -12.36 17.50 -6.78
C ALA A 198 -12.45 16.06 -7.34
N TRP A 199 -13.36 15.82 -8.31
CA TRP A 199 -13.49 14.52 -8.98
C TRP A 199 -12.35 14.26 -9.95
N LEU A 200 -11.95 15.25 -10.75
CA LEU A 200 -10.75 15.20 -11.58
C LEU A 200 -9.49 14.91 -10.73
N GLY A 201 -9.29 15.68 -9.66
CA GLY A 201 -8.13 15.54 -8.77
C GLY A 201 -8.09 14.18 -8.08
N TRP A 202 -9.27 13.64 -7.68
CA TRP A 202 -9.33 12.31 -7.10
C TRP A 202 -8.99 11.21 -8.13
N GLY A 203 -9.51 11.30 -9.35
CA GLY A 203 -9.18 10.37 -10.43
C GLY A 203 -7.70 10.41 -10.78
N ALA A 204 -7.12 11.62 -10.91
CA ALA A 204 -5.69 11.80 -11.14
C ALA A 204 -4.84 11.21 -10.02
N LEU A 205 -5.21 11.44 -8.75
CA LEU A 205 -4.53 10.87 -7.59
C LEU A 205 -4.58 9.33 -7.60
N CYS A 206 -5.72 8.74 -8.00
CA CYS A 206 -5.83 7.28 -8.16
C CYS A 206 -4.88 6.78 -9.26
N GLY A 207 -4.74 7.49 -10.39
CA GLY A 207 -3.78 7.18 -11.45
C GLY A 207 -2.33 7.24 -10.97
N VAL A 208 -1.96 8.28 -10.22
CA VAL A 208 -0.62 8.40 -9.59
C VAL A 208 -0.39 7.26 -8.61
N THR A 209 -1.39 6.92 -7.80
CA THR A 209 -1.29 5.80 -6.84
C THR A 209 -1.07 4.48 -7.57
N ALA A 210 -1.74 4.26 -8.70
CA ALA A 210 -1.57 3.07 -9.52
C ALA A 210 -0.15 2.94 -10.10
N HIS A 211 0.52 4.07 -10.39
CA HIS A 211 1.93 4.09 -10.77
C HIS A 211 2.90 3.78 -9.61
N SER A 212 2.42 3.79 -8.37
CA SER A 212 3.16 3.23 -7.23
C SER A 212 2.90 1.72 -7.10
N ASN A 213 1.61 1.33 -7.09
CA ASN A 213 1.20 -0.08 -6.99
C ASN A 213 -0.15 -0.28 -7.73
N PRO A 214 -0.20 -1.02 -8.85
CA PRO A 214 -1.40 -1.18 -9.64
C PRO A 214 -2.51 -2.00 -8.95
N ALA A 215 -2.22 -2.78 -7.91
CA ALA A 215 -3.22 -3.53 -7.17
C ALA A 215 -4.30 -2.61 -6.55
N VAL A 216 -4.01 -1.33 -6.32
CA VAL A 216 -5.00 -0.35 -5.84
C VAL A 216 -6.17 -0.16 -6.79
N LEU A 217 -5.95 -0.38 -8.10
CA LEU A 217 -7.01 -0.30 -9.12
C LEU A 217 -8.11 -1.33 -8.91
N SER A 218 -7.87 -2.43 -8.20
CA SER A 218 -8.91 -3.40 -7.83
C SER A 218 -10.01 -2.75 -7.00
N SER A 219 -9.67 -1.82 -6.11
CA SER A 219 -10.58 -1.17 -5.16
C SER A 219 -11.14 0.16 -5.65
N VAL A 220 -10.44 0.86 -6.54
CA VAL A 220 -10.81 2.21 -7.02
C VAL A 220 -12.21 2.25 -7.65
N PRO A 221 -12.61 1.32 -8.54
CA PRO A 221 -13.97 1.33 -9.12
C PRO A 221 -15.07 1.21 -8.06
N PHE A 222 -14.87 0.38 -7.05
CA PHE A 222 -15.86 0.18 -5.99
C PHE A 222 -15.97 1.40 -5.07
N LEU A 223 -14.84 2.05 -4.74
CA LEU A 223 -14.84 3.31 -4.00
C LEU A 223 -15.56 4.42 -4.80
N LEU A 224 -15.31 4.49 -6.12
CA LEU A 224 -15.99 5.41 -7.02
C LEU A 224 -17.50 5.15 -7.03
N LEU A 225 -17.91 3.89 -7.25
CA LEU A 225 -19.32 3.50 -7.28
C LEU A 225 -20.04 3.83 -5.98
N LEU A 226 -19.42 3.62 -4.82
CA LEU A 226 -19.99 4.01 -3.53
C LEU A 226 -20.19 5.54 -3.42
N ALA A 227 -19.22 6.33 -3.89
CA ALA A 227 -19.34 7.79 -3.89
C ALA A 227 -20.43 8.25 -4.87
N LEU A 228 -20.46 7.70 -6.09
CA LEU A 228 -21.46 8.02 -7.13
C LEU A 228 -22.89 7.61 -6.73
N TYR A 229 -23.05 6.46 -6.07
CA TYR A 229 -24.35 6.04 -5.52
C TYR A 229 -24.93 7.08 -4.56
N LYS A 230 -24.10 7.62 -3.67
CA LYS A 230 -24.52 8.67 -2.74
C LYS A 230 -24.87 9.97 -3.45
N VAL A 231 -24.07 10.37 -4.47
CA VAL A 231 -24.37 11.54 -5.32
C VAL A 231 -25.68 11.37 -6.06
N ARG A 232 -25.91 10.21 -6.67
CA ARG A 232 -27.15 9.87 -7.39
C ARG A 232 -28.37 9.95 -6.45
N LYS A 233 -28.25 9.37 -5.26
CA LYS A 233 -29.31 9.41 -4.25
C LYS A 233 -29.67 10.83 -3.80
N ALA A 234 -28.69 11.74 -3.83
CA ALA A 234 -28.89 13.17 -3.54
C ALA A 234 -29.33 13.99 -4.77
N GLY A 235 -29.63 13.36 -5.92
CA GLY A 235 -30.03 14.06 -7.15
C GLY A 235 -28.89 14.76 -7.89
N GLY A 236 -27.63 14.49 -7.56
CA GLY A 236 -26.47 15.14 -8.15
C GLY A 236 -26.04 14.56 -9.50
N ARG A 237 -25.07 15.21 -10.16
CA ARG A 237 -24.55 14.89 -11.51
C ARG A 237 -23.58 13.70 -11.48
N TRP A 238 -24.03 12.54 -11.03
CA TRP A 238 -23.20 11.36 -10.79
C TRP A 238 -22.47 10.86 -12.05
N LEU A 239 -23.11 10.86 -13.24
CA LEU A 239 -22.48 10.43 -14.50
C LEU A 239 -21.31 11.35 -14.87
N LEU A 240 -21.52 12.68 -14.83
CA LEU A 240 -20.47 13.65 -15.12
C LEU A 240 -19.30 13.50 -14.14
N ASN A 241 -19.58 13.39 -12.85
CA ASN A 241 -18.58 13.21 -11.81
C ASN A 241 -17.76 11.92 -12.02
N GLY A 242 -18.43 10.81 -12.35
CA GLY A 242 -17.79 9.54 -12.67
C GLY A 242 -16.92 9.63 -13.93
N ALA A 243 -17.45 10.24 -15.00
CA ALA A 243 -16.70 10.44 -16.24
C ALA A 243 -15.44 11.28 -16.02
N LEU A 244 -15.53 12.39 -15.29
CA LEU A 244 -14.36 13.22 -14.97
C LEU A 244 -13.29 12.48 -14.16
N ALA A 245 -13.70 11.70 -13.16
CA ALA A 245 -12.76 10.90 -12.38
C ALA A 245 -12.07 9.85 -13.26
N MET A 246 -12.81 9.15 -14.13
CA MET A 246 -12.25 8.13 -15.03
C MET A 246 -11.35 8.73 -16.11
N VAL A 247 -11.76 9.86 -16.72
CA VAL A 247 -10.93 10.56 -17.71
C VAL A 247 -9.61 11.01 -17.09
N ALA A 248 -9.62 11.58 -15.90
CA ALA A 248 -8.41 12.00 -15.22
C ALA A 248 -7.50 10.81 -14.85
N LEU A 249 -8.06 9.70 -14.39
CA LEU A 249 -7.31 8.48 -14.11
C LEU A 249 -6.64 7.96 -15.39
N ILE A 250 -7.41 7.80 -16.48
CA ILE A 250 -6.89 7.32 -17.77
C ILE A 250 -5.83 8.27 -18.31
N ALA A 251 -6.05 9.59 -18.23
CA ALA A 251 -5.09 10.59 -18.69
C ALA A 251 -3.73 10.48 -17.98
N VAL A 252 -3.74 10.16 -16.65
CA VAL A 252 -2.49 9.93 -15.90
C VAL A 252 -1.81 8.62 -16.31
N LEU A 253 -2.56 7.57 -16.62
CA LEU A 253 -1.99 6.28 -17.03
C LEU A 253 -1.46 6.29 -18.48
N THR A 254 -2.08 7.06 -19.37
CA THR A 254 -1.82 7.05 -20.81
C THR A 254 -0.35 7.28 -21.20
N PRO A 255 0.38 8.27 -20.66
CA PRO A 255 1.78 8.49 -21.04
C PRO A 255 2.65 7.26 -20.78
N TRP A 256 2.43 6.59 -19.66
CA TRP A 256 3.18 5.38 -19.32
C TRP A 256 2.78 4.18 -20.19
N THR A 257 1.49 4.01 -20.46
CA THR A 257 0.96 2.99 -21.40
C THR A 257 1.57 3.17 -22.79
N VAL A 258 1.62 4.40 -23.30
CA VAL A 258 2.24 4.74 -24.61
C VAL A 258 3.74 4.43 -24.60
N ARG A 259 4.45 4.76 -23.50
CA ARG A 259 5.88 4.41 -23.35
C ARG A 259 6.07 2.90 -23.42
N ASN A 260 5.27 2.12 -22.65
CA ASN A 260 5.37 0.66 -22.65
C ASN A 260 5.09 0.08 -24.04
N TYR A 261 4.05 0.55 -24.70
CA TYR A 261 3.75 0.11 -26.09
C TYR A 261 4.91 0.39 -27.05
N ARG A 262 5.51 1.59 -26.98
CA ARG A 262 6.66 1.96 -27.84
C ARG A 262 7.93 1.16 -27.54
N ALA A 263 8.15 0.80 -26.27
CA ALA A 263 9.37 0.14 -25.84
C ALA A 263 9.31 -1.40 -25.95
N LEU A 264 8.12 -1.98 -25.75
CA LEU A 264 7.93 -3.43 -25.63
C LEU A 264 7.06 -4.02 -26.76
N GLY A 265 6.36 -3.19 -27.55
CA GLY A 265 5.47 -3.63 -28.61
C GLY A 265 4.14 -4.21 -28.13
N VAL A 266 3.86 -4.21 -26.81
CA VAL A 266 2.65 -4.77 -26.20
C VAL A 266 1.89 -3.71 -25.40
N LEU A 267 0.55 -3.85 -25.37
CA LEU A 267 -0.29 -2.96 -24.59
C LEU A 267 -0.21 -3.35 -23.10
N CYS A 268 0.60 -2.62 -22.37
CA CYS A 268 0.76 -2.78 -20.92
C CYS A 268 0.48 -1.46 -20.22
N PRO A 269 -0.66 -1.32 -19.51
CA PRO A 269 -1.00 -0.04 -18.85
C PRO A 269 0.01 0.39 -17.78
N ILE A 270 0.50 -0.53 -16.95
CA ILE A 270 1.43 -0.21 -15.85
C ILE A 270 2.53 -1.26 -15.73
N ARG A 271 2.17 -2.52 -15.40
CA ARG A 271 3.07 -3.66 -15.17
C ARG A 271 2.58 -4.87 -15.96
N ASP A 272 3.51 -5.72 -16.40
CA ASP A 272 3.21 -6.90 -17.20
C ASP A 272 3.58 -8.25 -16.55
N ASN A 273 4.04 -8.23 -15.29
CA ASN A 273 4.57 -9.39 -14.59
C ASN A 273 3.53 -10.37 -14.02
N ILE A 274 2.22 -10.15 -14.21
CA ILE A 274 1.19 -10.97 -13.57
C ILE A 274 1.32 -12.47 -13.88
N TRP A 275 1.60 -12.82 -15.12
CA TRP A 275 1.76 -14.22 -15.54
C TRP A 275 3.05 -14.84 -15.03
N LEU A 276 4.10 -14.05 -14.84
CA LEU A 276 5.33 -14.48 -14.19
C LEU A 276 5.09 -14.82 -12.71
N GLU A 277 4.30 -14.00 -12.01
CA GLU A 277 3.94 -14.27 -10.62
C GLU A 277 3.09 -15.55 -10.49
N PHE A 278 2.09 -15.73 -11.39
CA PHE A 278 1.33 -16.98 -11.45
C PHE A 278 2.22 -18.18 -11.73
N TYR A 279 3.06 -18.11 -12.77
CA TYR A 279 3.95 -19.21 -13.12
C TYR A 279 4.88 -19.57 -11.96
N ALA A 280 5.49 -18.58 -11.33
CA ALA A 280 6.45 -18.79 -10.28
C ALA A 280 5.84 -19.34 -8.97
N ASP A 281 4.57 -19.02 -8.69
CA ASP A 281 3.93 -19.37 -7.43
C ASP A 281 2.93 -20.52 -7.55
N ASP A 282 2.31 -20.73 -8.71
CA ASP A 282 1.17 -21.65 -8.86
C ASP A 282 1.43 -22.80 -9.83
N PHE A 283 2.12 -22.55 -10.95
CA PHE A 283 2.19 -23.48 -12.05
C PHE A 283 3.61 -24.02 -12.25
N GLY A 284 4.61 -23.32 -12.47
CA GLY A 284 5.95 -23.77 -12.85
C GLY A 284 6.46 -25.00 -12.09
N ASN A 285 7.73 -25.09 -11.87
CA ASN A 285 8.34 -26.15 -11.03
C ASN A 285 8.08 -25.95 -9.52
N ALA A 286 7.10 -25.09 -9.17
CA ALA A 286 6.66 -24.99 -7.79
C ALA A 286 6.16 -26.37 -7.36
N PRO A 287 6.79 -27.02 -6.39
CA PRO A 287 6.31 -28.29 -5.90
C PRO A 287 4.85 -28.11 -5.49
N MET A 288 4.02 -29.14 -5.74
CA MET A 288 2.65 -29.18 -5.20
C MET A 288 2.63 -29.18 -3.66
N ASP A 289 3.76 -28.85 -3.07
CA ASP A 289 3.97 -28.75 -1.66
C ASP A 289 3.35 -27.46 -1.11
N THR A 290 2.21 -27.66 -0.45
CA THR A 290 1.55 -26.58 0.31
C THR A 290 2.31 -26.25 1.60
N SER A 291 3.38 -26.96 1.94
CA SER A 291 4.12 -26.79 3.20
C SER A 291 5.14 -25.65 3.12
N SER A 292 5.62 -25.32 1.92
CA SER A 292 6.62 -24.28 1.76
C SER A 292 6.00 -22.87 1.73
N PRO A 293 6.53 -21.91 2.50
CA PRO A 293 6.10 -20.53 2.45
C PRO A 293 6.44 -19.93 1.08
N PRO A 294 5.78 -18.83 0.68
CA PRO A 294 6.10 -18.10 -0.53
C PRO A 294 7.45 -17.37 -0.38
N SER A 295 8.55 -18.14 -0.24
CA SER A 295 9.91 -17.62 -0.18
C SER A 295 10.42 -17.26 -1.57
N ALA A 296 11.38 -16.34 -1.66
CA ALA A 296 12.00 -15.97 -2.94
C ALA A 296 12.98 -17.04 -3.43
N GLU A 297 13.52 -17.85 -2.52
CA GLU A 297 14.54 -18.86 -2.82
C GLU A 297 13.93 -20.08 -3.52
N GLY A 298 14.55 -20.51 -4.62
CA GLY A 298 14.14 -21.68 -5.39
C GLY A 298 12.96 -21.44 -6.35
N ARG A 299 12.39 -20.24 -6.38
CA ARG A 299 11.33 -19.91 -7.36
C ARG A 299 11.90 -19.89 -8.79
N PRO A 300 11.12 -20.31 -9.81
CA PRO A 300 11.48 -20.14 -11.22
C PRO A 300 11.30 -18.68 -11.66
N TYR A 301 12.10 -17.80 -11.10
CA TYR A 301 12.04 -16.34 -11.26
C TYR A 301 13.44 -15.79 -11.61
N PRO A 302 13.58 -14.86 -12.56
CA PRO A 302 14.90 -14.41 -13.02
C PRO A 302 15.82 -13.84 -11.92
N ALA A 303 15.26 -13.21 -10.90
CA ALA A 303 16.07 -12.69 -9.79
C ALA A 303 16.64 -13.78 -8.87
N SER A 304 16.04 -14.98 -8.83
CA SER A 304 16.43 -16.06 -7.93
C SER A 304 16.96 -17.32 -8.65
N SER A 305 16.77 -17.42 -9.97
CA SER A 305 17.19 -18.56 -10.78
C SER A 305 18.12 -18.15 -11.92
N PRO A 306 19.40 -18.58 -11.90
CA PRO A 306 20.32 -18.30 -13.01
C PRO A 306 19.87 -18.90 -14.36
N VAL A 307 19.07 -19.97 -14.33
CA VAL A 307 18.49 -20.57 -15.54
C VAL A 307 17.42 -19.65 -16.13
N GLU A 308 16.50 -19.18 -15.30
CA GLU A 308 15.45 -18.27 -15.74
C GLU A 308 16.01 -16.91 -16.17
N LEU A 309 17.05 -16.42 -15.48
CA LEU A 309 17.75 -15.20 -15.89
C LEU A 309 18.36 -15.34 -17.30
N ARG A 310 19.06 -16.46 -17.58
CA ARG A 310 19.61 -16.70 -18.93
C ARG A 310 18.51 -16.75 -20.00
N LYS A 311 17.38 -17.40 -19.72
CA LYS A 311 16.23 -17.42 -20.63
C LYS A 311 15.68 -16.00 -20.88
N TYR A 312 15.46 -15.24 -19.80
CA TYR A 312 14.99 -13.87 -19.88
C TYR A 312 15.93 -13.00 -20.75
N LEU A 313 17.24 -13.11 -20.51
CA LEU A 313 18.24 -12.35 -21.29
C LEU A 313 18.29 -12.75 -22.77
N ALA A 314 18.09 -14.03 -23.07
CA ALA A 314 18.12 -14.56 -24.44
C ALA A 314 16.85 -14.21 -25.23
N MET A 315 15.67 -14.23 -24.59
CA MET A 315 14.39 -14.04 -25.24
C MET A 315 13.93 -12.57 -25.24
N GLY A 316 14.37 -11.78 -24.27
CA GLY A 316 13.81 -10.46 -23.93
C GLY A 316 12.48 -10.59 -23.16
N GLU A 317 12.09 -9.48 -22.50
CA GLU A 317 10.96 -9.46 -21.56
C GLU A 317 9.65 -9.97 -22.16
N THR A 318 9.24 -9.42 -23.29
CA THR A 318 7.93 -9.71 -23.88
C THR A 318 7.79 -11.19 -24.26
N ALA A 319 8.80 -11.77 -24.91
CA ALA A 319 8.77 -13.18 -25.33
C ALA A 319 8.84 -14.12 -24.11
N TYR A 320 9.66 -13.77 -23.11
CA TYR A 320 9.77 -14.53 -21.88
C TYR A 320 8.46 -14.55 -21.09
N LEU A 321 7.79 -13.41 -20.94
CA LEU A 321 6.51 -13.33 -20.25
C LEU A 321 5.38 -14.03 -21.04
N ALA A 322 5.41 -13.98 -22.37
CA ALA A 322 4.50 -14.73 -23.21
C ALA A 322 4.69 -16.26 -23.05
N GLU A 323 5.93 -16.74 -22.94
CA GLU A 323 6.21 -18.14 -22.60
C GLU A 323 5.59 -18.53 -21.25
N LYS A 324 5.82 -17.71 -20.20
CA LYS A 324 5.26 -17.99 -18.86
C LYS A 324 3.73 -18.00 -18.86
N HIS A 325 3.11 -17.12 -19.61
CA HIS A 325 1.66 -17.12 -19.82
C HIS A 325 1.19 -18.42 -20.50
N ALA A 326 1.84 -18.83 -21.60
CA ALA A 326 1.49 -20.06 -22.32
C ALA A 326 1.65 -21.30 -21.43
N LEU A 327 2.76 -21.41 -20.71
CA LEU A 327 3.03 -22.51 -19.78
C LEU A 327 2.00 -22.57 -18.64
N SER A 328 1.62 -21.41 -18.07
CA SER A 328 0.60 -21.37 -17.02
C SER A 328 -0.78 -21.81 -17.53
N LEU A 329 -1.15 -21.41 -18.75
CA LEU A 329 -2.42 -21.84 -19.36
C LEU A 329 -2.42 -23.31 -19.74
N ASP A 330 -1.30 -23.82 -20.22
CA ASP A 330 -1.13 -25.23 -20.60
C ASP A 330 -1.25 -26.13 -19.36
N ASP A 331 -0.53 -25.79 -18.30
CA ASP A 331 -0.60 -26.52 -17.02
C ASP A 331 -2.02 -26.49 -16.44
N PHE A 332 -2.69 -25.34 -16.47
CA PHE A 332 -4.07 -25.21 -16.01
C PHE A 332 -5.06 -26.08 -16.81
N ARG A 333 -4.84 -26.25 -18.11
CA ARG A 333 -5.73 -27.06 -19.00
C ARG A 333 -5.51 -28.55 -18.87
N HIS A 334 -4.26 -28.99 -18.77
CA HIS A 334 -3.91 -30.41 -18.80
C HIS A 334 -3.79 -31.04 -17.42
N HIS A 335 -3.51 -30.24 -16.40
CA HIS A 335 -3.37 -30.67 -15.00
C HIS A 335 -4.25 -29.82 -14.07
N PRO A 336 -5.58 -29.95 -14.16
CA PRO A 336 -6.50 -29.11 -13.38
C PRO A 336 -6.43 -29.43 -11.88
N HIS A 337 -5.47 -28.85 -11.19
CA HIS A 337 -5.28 -29.02 -9.75
C HIS A 337 -6.21 -28.08 -8.94
N TYR A 338 -7.50 -28.05 -9.28
CA TYR A 338 -8.45 -27.14 -8.62
C TYR A 338 -8.46 -27.23 -7.11
N ALA A 339 -8.41 -28.46 -6.57
CA ALA A 339 -8.37 -28.67 -5.13
C ALA A 339 -7.09 -28.07 -4.52
N PHE A 340 -5.95 -28.24 -5.17
CA PHE A 340 -4.67 -27.65 -4.78
C PHE A 340 -4.72 -26.12 -4.80
N LEU A 341 -5.22 -25.53 -5.90
CA LEU A 341 -5.36 -24.07 -6.01
C LEU A 341 -6.29 -23.51 -4.94
N VAL A 342 -7.40 -24.17 -4.65
CA VAL A 342 -8.33 -23.77 -3.57
C VAL A 342 -7.65 -23.85 -2.22
N ILE A 343 -6.98 -24.96 -1.89
CA ILE A 343 -6.28 -25.13 -0.60
C ILE A 343 -5.17 -24.09 -0.46
N LYS A 344 -4.38 -23.86 -1.52
CA LYS A 344 -3.30 -22.85 -1.52
C LYS A 344 -3.86 -21.44 -1.33
N THR A 345 -4.97 -21.10 -2.01
CA THR A 345 -5.65 -19.81 -1.83
C THR A 345 -6.18 -19.64 -0.40
N LEU A 346 -6.78 -20.66 0.19
CA LEU A 346 -7.24 -20.62 1.59
C LEU A 346 -6.06 -20.41 2.55
N ARG A 347 -4.94 -21.11 2.38
CA ARG A 347 -3.72 -20.89 3.17
C ARG A 347 -3.19 -19.46 2.99
N ARG A 348 -3.20 -18.93 1.78
CA ARG A 348 -2.82 -17.54 1.48
C ARG A 348 -3.71 -16.52 2.21
N ILE A 349 -5.03 -16.77 2.27
CA ILE A 349 -5.97 -15.96 3.05
C ILE A 349 -5.61 -15.99 4.54
N VAL A 350 -5.39 -17.19 5.08
CA VAL A 350 -5.00 -17.34 6.48
C VAL A 350 -3.69 -16.59 6.75
N TYR A 351 -2.68 -16.79 5.92
CA TYR A 351 -1.39 -16.11 6.04
C TYR A 351 -1.53 -14.58 6.00
N TYR A 352 -2.28 -14.05 5.04
CA TYR A 352 -2.47 -12.61 4.87
C TYR A 352 -3.10 -11.95 6.10
N TRP A 353 -3.97 -12.67 6.81
CA TRP A 353 -4.71 -12.13 7.95
C TRP A 353 -4.14 -12.51 9.32
N THR A 354 -3.29 -13.53 9.39
CA THR A 354 -2.73 -14.02 10.65
C THR A 354 -1.21 -14.03 10.71
N GLY A 355 -0.54 -13.92 9.55
CA GLY A 355 0.90 -14.13 9.44
C GLY A 355 1.31 -15.60 9.56
N TYR A 356 0.36 -16.54 9.73
CA TYR A 356 0.64 -17.94 9.90
C TYR A 356 0.75 -18.68 8.59
N TRP A 357 1.90 -19.27 8.33
CA TRP A 357 2.10 -20.23 7.24
C TRP A 357 2.43 -21.62 7.79
N SER A 358 3.47 -21.71 8.57
CA SER A 358 3.93 -22.94 9.22
C SER A 358 4.76 -22.59 10.46
N PHE A 359 4.84 -23.53 11.41
CA PHE A 359 5.79 -23.50 12.52
C PHE A 359 6.78 -24.67 12.42
N SER A 360 7.09 -25.14 11.20
CA SER A 360 8.14 -26.11 10.98
C SER A 360 9.52 -25.58 11.42
N ALA A 361 10.43 -26.45 11.77
CA ALA A 361 11.77 -26.05 12.19
C ALA A 361 12.50 -25.24 11.09
N GLU A 362 12.29 -25.60 9.82
CA GLU A 362 12.84 -24.91 8.66
C GLU A 362 12.32 -23.47 8.56
N GLU A 363 11.00 -23.28 8.72
CA GLU A 363 10.39 -21.95 8.69
C GLU A 363 10.86 -21.08 9.85
N LEU A 364 10.91 -21.63 11.06
CA LEU A 364 11.39 -20.92 12.25
C LEU A 364 12.89 -20.58 12.16
N GLN A 365 13.67 -21.40 11.47
CA GLN A 365 15.07 -21.10 11.20
C GLN A 365 15.23 -19.96 10.18
N ALA A 366 14.40 -19.96 9.13
CA ALA A 366 14.42 -18.93 8.10
C ALA A 366 13.82 -17.60 8.61
N GLN A 367 12.78 -17.68 9.44
CA GLN A 367 12.03 -16.53 9.96
C GLN A 367 11.75 -16.71 11.47
N PRO A 368 12.75 -16.45 12.32
CA PRO A 368 12.66 -16.76 13.77
C PRO A 368 11.59 -15.98 14.52
N PHE A 369 11.14 -14.82 14.00
CA PHE A 369 10.09 -13.99 14.59
C PHE A 369 8.67 -14.34 14.09
N THR A 370 8.49 -15.46 13.39
CA THR A 370 7.17 -15.88 12.89
C THR A 370 6.12 -16.01 14.00
N PRO A 371 6.37 -16.60 15.19
CA PRO A 371 5.37 -16.70 16.23
C PRO A 371 4.90 -15.35 16.77
N GLU A 372 5.81 -14.41 17.01
CA GLU A 372 5.52 -13.05 17.47
C GLU A 372 4.72 -12.27 16.43
N ASN A 373 5.12 -12.39 15.16
CA ASN A 373 4.39 -11.79 14.04
C ASN A 373 2.98 -12.37 13.91
N CYS A 374 2.81 -13.69 14.02
CA CYS A 374 1.51 -14.33 14.00
C CYS A 374 0.60 -13.83 15.14
N PHE A 375 1.14 -13.75 16.36
CA PHE A 375 0.40 -13.25 17.50
C PHE A 375 -0.04 -11.79 17.28
N TYR A 376 0.89 -10.93 16.89
CA TYR A 376 0.61 -9.52 16.66
C TYR A 376 -0.43 -9.30 15.56
N VAL A 377 -0.22 -9.93 14.39
CA VAL A 377 -1.11 -9.81 13.23
C VAL A 377 -2.51 -10.33 13.53
N SER A 378 -2.59 -11.48 14.22
CA SER A 378 -3.88 -12.07 14.64
C SER A 378 -4.62 -11.14 15.61
N CYS A 379 -3.94 -10.56 16.59
CA CYS A 379 -4.54 -9.59 17.51
C CYS A 379 -5.11 -8.37 16.78
N ILE A 380 -4.36 -7.78 15.86
CA ILE A 380 -4.83 -6.64 15.07
C ILE A 380 -6.02 -7.03 14.19
N THR A 381 -5.99 -8.21 13.58
CA THR A 381 -7.09 -8.73 12.75
C THR A 381 -8.35 -8.97 13.60
N LEU A 382 -8.24 -9.55 14.79
CA LEU A 382 -9.37 -9.73 15.70
C LEU A 382 -9.98 -8.40 16.15
N LEU A 383 -9.15 -7.41 16.47
CA LEU A 383 -9.60 -6.05 16.80
C LEU A 383 -10.30 -5.39 15.61
N MET A 384 -9.78 -5.56 14.39
CA MET A 384 -10.41 -5.11 13.16
C MET A 384 -11.78 -5.75 12.96
N LEU A 385 -11.90 -7.08 13.11
CA LEU A 385 -13.18 -7.79 12.99
C LEU A 385 -14.21 -7.31 14.02
N ARG A 386 -13.77 -7.06 15.26
CA ARG A 386 -14.60 -6.45 16.28
C ARG A 386 -15.04 -5.03 15.88
N GLY A 387 -14.17 -4.24 15.26
CA GLY A 387 -14.47 -2.92 14.71
C GLY A 387 -15.49 -2.97 13.58
N ILE A 388 -15.34 -3.93 12.64
CA ILE A 388 -16.31 -4.19 11.57
C ILE A 388 -17.69 -4.51 12.15
N ARG A 389 -17.77 -5.45 13.11
CA ARG A 389 -19.04 -5.80 13.81
C ARG A 389 -19.68 -4.57 14.46
N ARG A 390 -18.87 -3.70 15.07
CA ARG A 390 -19.34 -2.47 15.70
C ARG A 390 -19.93 -1.49 14.68
N PHE A 391 -19.21 -1.20 13.58
CA PHE A 391 -19.72 -0.35 12.52
C PHE A 391 -20.98 -0.93 11.87
N TRP A 392 -21.01 -2.23 11.65
CA TRP A 392 -22.20 -2.91 11.13
C TRP A 392 -23.45 -2.62 11.95
N ARG A 393 -23.31 -2.57 13.28
CA ARG A 393 -24.43 -2.32 14.21
C ARG A 393 -24.75 -0.82 14.36
N GLN A 394 -23.77 0.06 14.24
CA GLN A 394 -23.93 1.47 14.59
C GLN A 394 -23.98 2.39 13.37
N ASN A 395 -23.21 2.12 12.33
CA ASN A 395 -23.07 2.97 11.15
C ASN A 395 -22.59 2.18 9.93
N ARG A 396 -23.49 1.46 9.30
CA ARG A 396 -23.18 0.67 8.08
C ARG A 396 -22.66 1.56 6.93
N ALA A 397 -23.16 2.79 6.82
CA ALA A 397 -22.77 3.69 5.74
C ALA A 397 -21.28 4.09 5.81
N ALA A 398 -20.72 4.22 7.01
CA ALA A 398 -19.29 4.46 7.20
C ALA A 398 -18.45 3.20 6.99
N LEU A 399 -19.03 2.01 7.15
CA LEU A 399 -18.33 0.73 7.02
C LEU A 399 -18.03 0.36 5.55
N TRP A 400 -18.95 0.59 4.62
CA TRP A 400 -18.84 0.12 3.25
C TRP A 400 -17.51 0.47 2.56
N PRO A 401 -16.98 1.71 2.65
CA PRO A 401 -15.67 2.02 2.06
C PRO A 401 -14.53 1.17 2.64
N TYR A 402 -14.56 0.88 3.95
CA TYR A 402 -13.55 0.01 4.57
C TYR A 402 -13.67 -1.43 4.07
N LEU A 403 -14.90 -1.95 3.90
CA LEU A 403 -15.11 -3.30 3.36
C LEU A 403 -14.56 -3.44 1.94
N VAL A 404 -14.65 -2.39 1.10
CA VAL A 404 -14.00 -2.40 -0.21
C VAL A 404 -12.50 -2.64 -0.08
N LEU A 405 -11.81 -1.92 0.81
CA LEU A 405 -10.37 -2.13 1.02
C LEU A 405 -10.04 -3.51 1.57
N ILE A 406 -10.80 -3.98 2.57
CA ILE A 406 -10.52 -5.24 3.26
C ILE A 406 -10.88 -6.47 2.41
N CYS A 407 -11.94 -6.40 1.59
CA CYS A 407 -12.43 -7.55 0.83
C CYS A 407 -11.94 -7.57 -0.63
N ILE A 408 -11.74 -6.41 -1.26
CA ILE A 408 -11.43 -6.35 -2.70
C ILE A 408 -9.92 -6.24 -2.94
N PHE A 409 -9.23 -5.35 -2.23
CA PHE A 409 -7.79 -5.15 -2.43
C PHE A 409 -6.96 -6.44 -2.27
N PRO A 410 -7.18 -7.30 -1.26
CA PRO A 410 -6.40 -8.50 -1.08
C PRO A 410 -6.62 -9.59 -2.13
N LEU A 411 -7.71 -9.53 -2.92
CA LEU A 411 -8.03 -10.57 -3.91
C LEU A 411 -6.87 -10.79 -4.89
N THR A 412 -6.19 -9.72 -5.30
CA THR A 412 -5.01 -9.82 -6.17
C THR A 412 -3.93 -10.70 -5.55
N TYR A 413 -3.69 -10.54 -4.25
CA TYR A 413 -2.64 -11.27 -3.51
C TYR A 413 -3.06 -12.67 -3.09
N TYR A 414 -4.35 -12.94 -2.93
CA TYR A 414 -4.83 -14.31 -2.72
C TYR A 414 -4.60 -15.20 -3.94
N LEU A 415 -4.65 -14.59 -5.12
CA LEU A 415 -4.45 -15.29 -6.37
C LEU A 415 -2.97 -15.39 -6.77
N THR A 416 -2.12 -14.48 -6.31
CA THR A 416 -0.69 -14.46 -6.62
C THR A 416 0.15 -14.80 -5.38
N LYS A 417 0.92 -13.85 -4.87
CA LYS A 417 1.84 -14.04 -3.74
C LYS A 417 1.39 -13.23 -2.51
N PRO A 418 0.90 -13.86 -1.44
CA PRO A 418 0.46 -13.17 -0.24
C PRO A 418 1.63 -12.89 0.68
N ILE A 419 2.46 -11.90 0.39
CA ILE A 419 3.45 -11.45 1.36
C ILE A 419 2.79 -10.46 2.31
N MET A 420 3.11 -10.55 3.61
CA MET A 420 2.60 -9.64 4.63
C MET A 420 2.86 -8.16 4.31
N ASP A 421 3.94 -7.90 3.59
CA ASP A 421 4.38 -6.59 3.14
C ASP A 421 3.31 -5.89 2.27
N TYR A 422 2.62 -6.65 1.41
CA TYR A 422 1.59 -6.10 0.51
C TYR A 422 0.34 -5.60 1.23
N ARG A 423 0.15 -5.99 2.49
CA ARG A 423 -0.91 -5.46 3.34
C ARG A 423 -0.70 -4.00 3.73
N GLN A 424 0.55 -3.49 3.62
CA GLN A 424 0.91 -2.11 4.02
C GLN A 424 0.07 -1.04 3.33
N ALA A 425 -0.40 -1.27 2.11
CA ALA A 425 -1.27 -0.34 1.40
C ALA A 425 -2.62 -0.09 2.10
N ILE A 426 -3.16 -1.09 2.82
CA ILE A 426 -4.45 -1.03 3.53
C ILE A 426 -4.32 -1.03 5.06
N GLU A 427 -3.11 -1.16 5.61
CA GLU A 427 -2.86 -1.13 7.06
C GLU A 427 -3.43 0.12 7.74
N PRO A 428 -3.38 1.33 7.15
CA PRO A 428 -4.00 2.50 7.75
C PRO A 428 -5.51 2.32 7.99
N ALA A 429 -6.21 1.65 7.07
CA ALA A 429 -7.64 1.35 7.23
C ALA A 429 -7.89 0.26 8.30
N ILE A 430 -7.02 -0.75 8.34
CA ILE A 430 -7.04 -1.81 9.37
C ILE A 430 -6.86 -1.19 10.76
N VAL A 431 -5.90 -0.28 10.93
CA VAL A 431 -5.67 0.44 12.20
C VAL A 431 -6.91 1.23 12.62
N VAL A 432 -7.57 1.95 11.71
CA VAL A 432 -8.81 2.67 12.06
C VAL A 432 -9.90 1.72 12.53
N LEU A 433 -10.08 0.59 11.85
CA LEU A 433 -11.06 -0.44 12.24
C LEU A 433 -10.68 -1.10 13.58
N ALA A 434 -9.39 -1.38 13.82
CA ALA A 434 -8.93 -1.93 15.09
C ALA A 434 -9.20 -0.97 16.25
N ILE A 435 -8.95 0.32 16.07
CA ILE A 435 -9.31 1.35 17.06
C ILE A 435 -10.82 1.41 17.29
N ALA A 436 -11.63 1.24 16.23
CA ALA A 436 -13.08 1.11 16.40
C ALA A 436 -13.45 -0.08 17.30
N GLY A 437 -12.68 -1.17 17.22
CA GLY A 437 -12.86 -2.36 18.06
C GLY A 437 -12.52 -2.15 19.54
N VAL A 438 -11.53 -1.30 19.82
CA VAL A 438 -11.05 -1.03 21.19
C VAL A 438 -11.88 0.04 21.91
N LEU A 439 -12.37 1.06 21.19
CA LEU A 439 -13.10 2.16 21.80
C LEU A 439 -14.32 1.69 22.59
N PRO A 440 -14.67 2.33 23.73
CA PRO A 440 -15.86 1.95 24.52
C PRO A 440 -17.15 2.09 23.72
N TRP A 441 -18.12 1.23 24.02
CA TRP A 441 -19.44 1.11 23.33
C TRP A 441 -20.35 2.33 23.64
N ARG A 442 -19.91 3.53 23.33
CA ARG A 442 -20.79 4.71 23.29
C ARG A 442 -21.26 4.91 21.85
N ARG A 443 -22.54 5.32 21.66
CA ARG A 443 -23.05 5.67 20.31
C ARG A 443 -22.08 6.67 19.68
N ILE A 444 -21.59 6.36 18.48
CA ILE A 444 -20.77 7.27 17.70
C ILE A 444 -21.74 8.41 17.28
N LYS A 445 -21.66 9.55 17.99
CA LYS A 445 -22.30 10.77 17.52
C LYS A 445 -21.45 11.30 16.37
N LEU A 446 -21.98 11.22 15.16
CA LEU A 446 -21.42 11.80 13.95
C LEU A 446 -21.70 13.29 13.93
#